data_51379defc1afef1755fc4e7c2358cf95
#
_entry.id   51379defc1afef1755fc4e7c2358cf95
#
_cell.length_a   1.000
_cell.length_b   1.000
_cell.length_c   1.000
_cell.angle_alpha   90.00
_cell.angle_beta   90.00
_cell.angle_gamma   90.00
#
_symmetry.space_group_name_H-M   'P 1'
#
loop_
_entity.id
_entity.type
_entity.pdbx_description
1 polymer ?
#
loop_
_entity_poly.entity_id
_entity_poly.type
_entity_poly.pdbx_seq_one_letter_code
_entity_poly.pdbx_strand_id
1 'polypeptide(L)'
;MNINMNMKREIILWLMAVMFALIPINGIAKNYSVNYQKATFEQVIADLRKKTGYEFVYQKNVIKDAGEITCKLNNVNLQQILNRVILEEAELDYEIVDKTIVISKPKKELPYFKKVITGYVTDENGEPLVGANVKQQGFKNGTVTDVD
;
A
#
# COMPACT_ATOMS: atom_id res chain seq x y z
N MET A 1 -13.89 -17.41 -52.88
CA MET A 1 -13.22 -18.20 -51.82
C MET A 1 -14.27 -18.54 -50.78
N ASN A 2 -14.83 -19.79 -50.82
CA ASN A 2 -15.87 -20.21 -49.89
C ASN A 2 -15.23 -20.61 -48.56
N ILE A 3 -15.36 -19.74 -47.56
CA ILE A 3 -14.93 -20.05 -46.20
C ILE A 3 -15.87 -21.09 -45.60
N ASN A 4 -15.33 -22.27 -45.23
CA ASN A 4 -16.06 -23.39 -44.67
C ASN A 4 -16.85 -22.97 -43.43
N MET A 5 -18.07 -23.45 -43.27
CA MET A 5 -18.99 -23.07 -42.17
C MET A 5 -18.41 -23.33 -40.78
N ASN A 6 -17.55 -24.35 -40.64
CA ASN A 6 -16.84 -24.64 -39.41
C ASN A 6 -15.79 -23.54 -39.07
N MET A 7 -15.07 -23.04 -40.07
CA MET A 7 -14.08 -21.98 -39.92
C MET A 7 -14.72 -20.64 -39.57
N LYS A 8 -15.93 -20.36 -40.07
CA LYS A 8 -16.72 -19.18 -39.65
C LYS A 8 -17.15 -19.27 -38.19
N ARG A 9 -17.53 -20.43 -37.72
CA ARG A 9 -17.89 -20.67 -36.30
C ARG A 9 -16.70 -20.48 -35.39
N GLU A 10 -15.53 -20.98 -35.72
CA GLU A 10 -14.30 -20.82 -34.97
C GLU A 10 -13.86 -19.34 -34.91
N ILE A 11 -13.94 -18.62 -36.02
CA ILE A 11 -13.62 -17.19 -36.08
C ILE A 11 -14.57 -16.38 -35.21
N ILE A 12 -15.88 -16.69 -35.21
CA ILE A 12 -16.87 -16.00 -34.38
C ILE A 12 -16.63 -16.28 -32.92
N LEU A 13 -16.30 -17.52 -32.54
CA LEU A 13 -15.96 -17.88 -31.15
C LEU A 13 -14.69 -17.19 -30.69
N TRP A 14 -13.66 -17.08 -31.54
CA TRP A 14 -12.44 -16.35 -31.27
C TRP A 14 -12.68 -14.84 -31.10
N LEU A 15 -13.48 -14.25 -31.98
CA LEU A 15 -13.87 -12.82 -31.87
C LEU A 15 -14.69 -12.54 -30.62
N MET A 16 -15.59 -13.45 -30.22
CA MET A 16 -16.33 -13.33 -28.95
C MET A 16 -15.41 -13.47 -27.75
N ALA A 17 -14.44 -14.38 -27.77
CA ALA A 17 -13.47 -14.55 -26.70
C ALA A 17 -12.55 -13.31 -26.54
N VAL A 18 -12.11 -12.73 -27.66
CA VAL A 18 -11.29 -11.49 -27.65
C VAL A 18 -12.11 -10.28 -27.20
N MET A 19 -13.38 -10.20 -27.59
CA MET A 19 -14.27 -9.12 -27.11
C MET A 19 -14.58 -9.21 -25.64
N PHE A 20 -14.63 -10.42 -25.05
CA PHE A 20 -14.81 -10.61 -23.60
C PHE A 20 -13.54 -10.28 -22.80
N ALA A 21 -12.35 -10.46 -23.40
CA ALA A 21 -11.07 -10.11 -22.78
C ALA A 21 -10.76 -8.60 -22.74
N LEU A 22 -11.51 -7.81 -23.52
CA LEU A 22 -11.36 -6.34 -23.60
C LEU A 22 -12.35 -5.56 -22.72
N ILE A 23 -13.17 -6.25 -21.91
CA ILE A 23 -13.96 -5.56 -20.90
C ILE A 23 -12.98 -5.09 -19.82
N PRO A 24 -12.67 -3.77 -19.74
CA PRO A 24 -11.91 -3.29 -18.61
C PRO A 24 -12.75 -3.59 -17.37
N ILE A 25 -12.27 -4.45 -16.50
CA ILE A 25 -12.80 -4.60 -15.15
C ILE A 25 -12.38 -3.32 -14.42
N ASN A 26 -13.00 -2.21 -14.79
CA ASN A 26 -13.03 -1.01 -13.98
C ASN A 26 -13.88 -1.39 -12.78
N GLY A 27 -13.25 -1.94 -11.76
CA GLY A 27 -13.84 -1.95 -10.43
C GLY A 27 -14.20 -0.50 -10.16
N ILE A 28 -15.51 -0.19 -10.19
CA ILE A 28 -16.00 1.15 -9.86
C ILE A 28 -15.52 1.39 -8.43
N ALA A 29 -14.43 2.14 -8.31
CA ALA A 29 -13.89 2.51 -7.01
C ALA A 29 -15.01 3.30 -6.31
N LYS A 30 -15.67 2.65 -5.37
CA LYS A 30 -16.80 3.24 -4.65
C LYS A 30 -16.25 4.39 -3.81
N ASN A 31 -16.75 5.60 -4.07
CA ASN A 31 -16.42 6.77 -3.31
C ASN A 31 -17.42 6.98 -2.18
N TYR A 32 -16.96 7.58 -1.12
CA TYR A 32 -17.71 7.82 0.11
C TYR A 32 -17.56 9.27 0.55
N SER A 33 -18.51 9.74 1.35
CA SER A 33 -18.41 11.01 2.05
C SER A 33 -18.63 10.78 3.53
N VAL A 34 -17.76 11.36 4.36
CA VAL A 34 -17.83 11.27 5.82
C VAL A 34 -17.67 12.66 6.44
N ASN A 35 -18.32 12.86 7.56
CA ASN A 35 -18.24 14.09 8.35
C ASN A 35 -18.33 13.71 9.82
N TYR A 36 -17.21 13.71 10.51
CA TYR A 36 -17.09 13.42 11.93
C TYR A 36 -16.72 14.68 12.69
N GLN A 37 -17.39 14.93 13.79
CA GLN A 37 -17.13 16.05 14.69
C GLN A 37 -17.05 15.50 16.12
N LYS A 38 -15.86 15.44 16.68
CA LYS A 38 -15.59 14.88 18.01
C LYS A 38 -16.22 13.50 18.22
N ALA A 39 -16.18 12.66 17.19
CA ALA A 39 -16.71 11.30 17.26
C ALA A 39 -15.70 10.36 17.90
N THR A 40 -16.17 9.42 18.74
CA THR A 40 -15.27 8.38 19.26
C THR A 40 -14.82 7.45 18.14
N PHE A 41 -13.67 6.83 18.33
CA PHE A 41 -13.13 5.90 17.33
C PHE A 41 -14.10 4.76 17.02
N GLU A 42 -14.79 4.22 18.04
CA GLU A 42 -15.80 3.17 17.86
C GLU A 42 -17.01 3.63 17.03
N GLN A 43 -17.47 4.86 17.24
CA GLN A 43 -18.56 5.43 16.44
C GLN A 43 -18.18 5.56 14.99
N VAL A 44 -16.96 6.02 14.72
CA VAL A 44 -16.40 6.13 13.36
C VAL A 44 -16.30 4.76 12.69
N ILE A 45 -15.76 3.77 13.39
CA ILE A 45 -15.64 2.40 12.87
C ILE A 45 -17.03 1.78 12.60
N ALA A 46 -18.00 2.00 13.48
CA ALA A 46 -19.37 1.52 13.27
C ALA A 46 -20.04 2.14 12.03
N ASP A 47 -19.81 3.42 11.78
CA ASP A 47 -20.30 4.12 10.58
C ASP A 47 -19.59 3.63 9.31
N LEU A 48 -18.25 3.50 9.35
CA LEU A 48 -17.47 2.99 8.23
C LEU A 48 -17.87 1.57 7.86
N ARG A 49 -18.07 0.68 8.84
CA ARG A 49 -18.54 -0.69 8.62
C ARG A 49 -19.88 -0.69 7.84
N LYS A 50 -20.85 0.13 8.24
CA LYS A 50 -22.14 0.25 7.55
C LYS A 50 -22.02 0.80 6.12
N LYS A 51 -21.17 1.81 5.92
CA LYS A 51 -21.02 2.47 4.62
C LYS A 51 -20.23 1.65 3.62
N THR A 52 -19.18 0.96 4.07
CA THR A 52 -18.22 0.29 3.20
C THR A 52 -18.49 -1.20 3.04
N GLY A 53 -19.11 -1.85 4.04
CA GLY A 53 -19.29 -3.30 4.10
C GLY A 53 -18.01 -4.06 4.43
N TYR A 54 -16.96 -3.38 4.89
CA TYR A 54 -15.76 -4.00 5.43
C TYR A 54 -15.94 -4.33 6.90
N GLU A 55 -15.38 -5.45 7.35
CA GLU A 55 -15.24 -5.77 8.75
C GLU A 55 -14.01 -5.09 9.35
N PHE A 56 -14.10 -4.66 10.60
CA PHE A 56 -13.00 -4.02 11.32
C PHE A 56 -12.65 -4.85 12.55
N VAL A 57 -11.40 -5.27 12.65
CA VAL A 57 -10.87 -6.09 13.74
C VAL A 57 -9.78 -5.31 14.45
N TYR A 58 -9.93 -5.19 15.77
CA TYR A 58 -8.97 -4.53 16.64
C TYR A 58 -9.07 -5.05 18.07
N GLN A 59 -8.00 -4.89 18.83
CA GLN A 59 -8.00 -5.16 20.27
C GLN A 59 -8.40 -3.89 21.04
N LYS A 60 -9.17 -4.00 22.11
CA LYS A 60 -9.61 -2.85 22.91
C LYS A 60 -8.46 -1.98 23.43
N ASN A 61 -7.33 -2.59 23.77
CA ASN A 61 -6.13 -1.87 24.23
C ASN A 61 -5.44 -1.07 23.13
N VAL A 62 -5.69 -1.39 21.87
CA VAL A 62 -5.13 -0.64 20.72
C VAL A 62 -5.83 0.69 20.55
N ILE A 63 -7.16 0.71 20.67
CA ILE A 63 -7.98 1.89 20.43
C ILE A 63 -8.23 2.74 21.69
N LYS A 64 -7.75 2.28 22.86
CA LYS A 64 -7.99 2.95 24.15
C LYS A 64 -7.50 4.40 24.17
N ASP A 65 -6.39 4.64 23.49
CA ASP A 65 -5.71 5.94 23.44
C ASP A 65 -6.06 6.73 22.17
N ALA A 66 -6.91 6.16 21.29
CA ALA A 66 -7.42 6.87 20.11
C ALA A 66 -8.32 8.03 20.58
N GLY A 67 -7.93 9.25 20.25
CA GLY A 67 -8.67 10.45 20.58
C GLY A 67 -10.01 10.58 19.86
N GLU A 68 -10.67 11.72 20.03
CA GLU A 68 -11.85 12.08 19.26
C GLU A 68 -11.47 12.40 17.81
N ILE A 69 -12.20 11.85 16.86
CA ILE A 69 -11.98 12.03 15.42
C ILE A 69 -12.77 13.22 14.91
N THR A 70 -12.09 14.14 14.26
CA THR A 70 -12.73 15.29 13.60
C THR A 70 -12.22 15.41 12.18
N CYS A 71 -12.99 14.96 11.20
CA CYS A 71 -12.65 15.12 9.80
C CYS A 71 -13.87 15.21 8.89
N LYS A 72 -13.71 15.90 7.76
CA LYS A 72 -14.73 15.99 6.71
C LYS A 72 -14.09 15.65 5.37
N LEU A 73 -14.56 14.59 4.74
CA LEU A 73 -14.10 14.13 3.44
C LEU A 73 -15.29 13.95 2.51
N ASN A 74 -15.16 14.41 1.27
CA ASN A 74 -16.21 14.33 0.27
C ASN A 74 -15.71 13.60 -0.97
N ASN A 75 -16.48 12.61 -1.43
CA ASN A 75 -16.22 11.89 -2.67
C ASN A 75 -14.82 11.28 -2.75
N VAL A 76 -14.38 10.63 -1.68
CA VAL A 76 -13.06 9.99 -1.55
C VAL A 76 -13.18 8.48 -1.53
N ASN A 77 -12.11 7.77 -1.94
CA ASN A 77 -12.07 6.32 -1.85
C ASN A 77 -11.82 5.82 -0.40
N LEU A 78 -12.02 4.53 -0.19
CA LEU A 78 -11.84 3.91 1.14
C LEU A 78 -10.44 4.15 1.70
N GLN A 79 -9.40 4.00 0.88
CA GLN A 79 -8.00 4.16 1.30
C GLN A 79 -7.74 5.56 1.88
N GLN A 80 -8.27 6.60 1.23
CA GLN A 80 -8.14 7.99 1.69
C GLN A 80 -8.84 8.21 3.04
N ILE A 81 -10.00 7.57 3.26
CA ILE A 81 -10.69 7.64 4.56
C ILE A 81 -9.86 6.94 5.64
N LEU A 82 -9.38 5.73 5.37
CA LEU A 82 -8.60 4.96 6.33
C LEU A 82 -7.30 5.68 6.71
N ASN A 83 -6.60 6.23 5.72
CA ASN A 83 -5.40 7.02 5.98
C ASN A 83 -5.71 8.21 6.89
N ARG A 84 -6.76 8.98 6.56
CA ARG A 84 -7.12 10.15 7.36
C ARG A 84 -7.57 9.77 8.77
N VAL A 85 -8.45 8.77 8.91
CA VAL A 85 -9.05 8.41 10.19
C VAL A 85 -8.11 7.58 11.07
N ILE A 86 -7.44 6.59 10.50
CA ILE A 86 -6.66 5.61 11.28
C ILE A 86 -5.23 6.07 11.44
N LEU A 87 -4.54 6.47 10.34
CA LEU A 87 -3.13 6.85 10.43
C LEU A 87 -2.94 8.25 11.01
N GLU A 88 -3.73 9.25 10.54
CA GLU A 88 -3.48 10.64 10.88
C GLU A 88 -4.20 11.09 12.17
N GLU A 89 -5.51 10.75 12.32
CA GLU A 89 -6.30 11.21 13.48
C GLU A 89 -6.15 10.30 14.70
N ALA A 90 -6.15 8.98 14.49
CA ALA A 90 -6.04 8.02 15.60
C ALA A 90 -4.60 7.61 15.91
N GLU A 91 -3.63 7.95 15.05
CA GLU A 91 -2.22 7.54 15.15
C GLU A 91 -2.06 6.01 15.28
N LEU A 92 -2.90 5.26 14.58
CA LEU A 92 -2.90 3.81 14.52
C LEU A 92 -2.48 3.32 13.14
N ASP A 93 -2.13 2.06 13.02
CA ASP A 93 -1.79 1.40 11.77
C ASP A 93 -2.91 0.45 11.33
N TYR A 94 -2.98 0.10 10.04
CA TYR A 94 -3.95 -0.84 9.55
C TYR A 94 -3.43 -1.67 8.37
N GLU A 95 -4.00 -2.86 8.22
CA GLU A 95 -3.78 -3.75 7.09
C GLU A 95 -5.14 -4.21 6.53
N ILE A 96 -5.26 -4.28 5.21
CA ILE A 96 -6.47 -4.77 4.55
C ILE A 96 -6.21 -6.19 4.07
N VAL A 97 -6.99 -7.14 4.60
CA VAL A 97 -6.97 -8.55 4.19
C VAL A 97 -8.37 -8.90 3.71
N ASP A 98 -8.53 -9.07 2.41
CA ASP A 98 -9.82 -9.28 1.75
C ASP A 98 -10.84 -8.16 2.06
N LYS A 99 -11.90 -8.48 2.80
CA LYS A 99 -12.91 -7.53 3.29
C LYS A 99 -12.76 -7.19 4.77
N THR A 100 -11.60 -7.45 5.35
CA THR A 100 -11.30 -7.19 6.76
C THR A 100 -10.19 -6.15 6.89
N ILE A 101 -10.40 -5.15 7.70
CA ILE A 101 -9.43 -4.12 8.07
C ILE A 101 -8.95 -4.43 9.49
N VAL A 102 -7.72 -4.85 9.62
CA VAL A 102 -7.08 -5.15 10.90
C VAL A 102 -6.35 -3.90 11.38
N ILE A 103 -6.74 -3.39 12.55
CA ILE A 103 -6.16 -2.18 13.14
C ILE A 103 -5.20 -2.56 14.26
N SER A 104 -4.02 -1.99 14.24
CA SER A 104 -2.94 -2.25 15.20
C SER A 104 -2.31 -0.95 15.70
N LYS A 105 -1.54 -1.03 16.78
CA LYS A 105 -0.65 0.07 17.15
C LYS A 105 0.38 0.25 16.03
N PRO A 106 0.82 1.51 15.78
CA PRO A 106 1.88 1.73 14.81
C PRO A 106 3.05 0.84 15.17
N LYS A 107 3.54 0.09 14.20
CA LYS A 107 4.81 -0.60 14.36
C LYS A 107 5.80 0.49 14.71
N LYS A 108 6.28 0.54 15.96
CA LYS A 108 7.47 1.34 16.25
C LYS A 108 8.49 0.85 15.23
N GLU A 109 8.76 1.64 14.21
CA GLU A 109 9.97 1.43 13.46
C GLU A 109 11.06 1.45 14.53
N LEU A 110 11.62 0.28 14.83
CA LEU A 110 12.86 0.24 15.57
C LEU A 110 13.73 1.25 14.83
N PRO A 111 14.31 2.26 15.53
CA PRO A 111 15.08 3.26 14.83
C PRO A 111 16.00 2.49 13.91
N TYR A 112 15.81 2.69 12.61
CA TYR A 112 16.65 2.09 11.58
C TYR A 112 18.03 2.68 11.87
N PHE A 113 18.78 1.97 12.69
CA PHE A 113 20.16 2.30 12.90
C PHE A 113 20.81 2.16 11.53
N LYS A 114 20.93 3.30 10.87
CA LYS A 114 21.70 3.40 9.64
C LYS A 114 23.09 2.90 10.02
N LYS A 115 23.31 1.58 9.87
CA LYS A 115 24.62 1.00 10.16
C LYS A 115 25.57 1.57 9.10
N VAL A 116 26.27 2.61 9.49
CA VAL A 116 27.35 3.15 8.66
C VAL A 116 28.47 2.13 8.73
N ILE A 117 28.79 1.55 7.60
CA ILE A 117 29.95 0.66 7.44
C ILE A 117 31.03 1.54 6.81
N THR A 118 32.11 1.72 7.53
CA THR A 118 33.32 2.38 7.03
C THR A 118 34.40 1.33 6.77
N GLY A 119 35.22 1.58 5.78
CA GLY A 119 36.30 0.67 5.41
C GLY A 119 37.20 1.32 4.37
N TYR A 120 38.35 0.70 4.13
CA TYR A 120 39.30 1.12 3.13
C TYR A 120 39.31 0.13 1.97
N VAL A 121 39.35 0.65 0.75
CA VAL A 121 39.54 -0.16 -0.46
C VAL A 121 40.98 0.10 -0.95
N THR A 122 41.75 -0.93 -1.03
CA THR A 122 43.17 -0.85 -1.44
C THR A 122 43.46 -1.74 -2.65
N ASP A 123 44.52 -1.43 -3.37
CA ASP A 123 45.08 -2.29 -4.42
C ASP A 123 45.84 -3.48 -3.82
N GLU A 124 46.50 -4.27 -4.69
CA GLU A 124 47.33 -5.43 -4.33
C GLU A 124 48.56 -5.05 -3.50
N ASN A 125 49.00 -3.80 -3.57
CA ASN A 125 50.16 -3.28 -2.84
C ASN A 125 49.76 -2.62 -1.52
N GLY A 126 48.46 -2.53 -1.24
CA GLY A 126 47.90 -1.88 -0.03
C GLY A 126 47.71 -0.38 -0.18
N GLU A 127 47.82 0.18 -1.39
CA GLU A 127 47.57 1.60 -1.63
C GLU A 127 46.06 1.91 -1.78
N PRO A 128 45.55 3.02 -1.20
CA PRO A 128 44.13 3.36 -1.28
C PRO A 128 43.66 3.59 -2.72
N LEU A 129 42.56 2.93 -3.08
CA LEU A 129 41.95 3.09 -4.40
C LEU A 129 40.81 4.16 -4.30
N VAL A 130 41.07 5.31 -4.93
CA VAL A 130 40.08 6.41 -5.09
C VAL A 130 39.22 6.14 -6.31
N GLY A 131 37.90 6.41 -6.21
CA GLY A 131 36.95 6.22 -7.30
C GLY A 131 36.48 4.78 -7.50
N ALA A 132 36.78 3.87 -6.59
CA ALA A 132 36.28 2.50 -6.63
C ALA A 132 34.80 2.44 -6.27
N ASN A 133 34.00 1.72 -7.07
CA ASN A 133 32.59 1.51 -6.79
C ASN A 133 32.38 0.40 -5.77
N VAL A 134 31.81 0.73 -4.61
CA VAL A 134 31.43 -0.21 -3.56
C VAL A 134 29.93 -0.41 -3.58
N LYS A 135 29.46 -1.64 -3.76
CA LYS A 135 28.03 -2.00 -3.77
C LYS A 135 27.72 -3.02 -2.68
N GLN A 136 26.59 -2.82 -2.01
CA GLN A 136 26.07 -3.83 -1.11
C GLN A 136 25.42 -4.96 -1.92
N GLN A 137 25.83 -6.20 -1.67
CA GLN A 137 25.25 -7.36 -2.35
C GLN A 137 23.74 -7.48 -2.06
N GLY A 138 22.95 -7.62 -3.12
CA GLY A 138 21.50 -7.72 -3.02
C GLY A 138 20.73 -6.38 -2.97
N PHE A 139 21.45 -5.24 -3.02
CA PHE A 139 20.85 -3.90 -3.01
C PHE A 139 21.27 -3.08 -4.24
N LYS A 140 20.42 -2.08 -4.59
CA LYS A 140 20.73 -1.16 -5.69
C LYS A 140 21.68 -0.02 -5.28
N ASN A 141 21.88 0.16 -3.98
CA ASN A 141 22.66 1.25 -3.42
C ASN A 141 24.14 0.90 -3.39
N GLY A 142 24.98 1.89 -3.64
CA GLY A 142 26.41 1.82 -3.57
C GLY A 142 27.01 3.20 -3.30
N THR A 143 28.31 3.24 -3.08
CA THR A 143 29.10 4.47 -2.93
C THR A 143 30.39 4.36 -3.72
N VAL A 144 31.08 5.47 -3.85
CA VAL A 144 32.40 5.55 -4.48
C VAL A 144 33.41 5.94 -3.40
N THR A 145 34.59 5.33 -3.42
CA THR A 145 35.66 5.69 -2.48
C THR A 145 36.25 7.08 -2.82
N ASP A 146 36.57 7.85 -1.79
CA ASP A 146 37.21 9.16 -1.87
C ASP A 146 38.64 9.12 -1.26
N VAL A 147 39.22 10.27 -1.00
CA VAL A 147 40.62 10.41 -0.53
C VAL A 147 40.77 10.46 1.00
N ASP A 148 39.63 10.40 1.77
CA ASP A 148 39.64 10.52 3.24
C ASP A 148 39.70 9.18 3.96
#